data_3f1036862bca02cfed98f200355fbf95
#
_entry.id   3f1036862bca02cfed98f200355fbf95
#
_cell.length_a   1.000
_cell.length_b   1.000
_cell.length_c   1.000
_cell.angle_alpha   90.00
_cell.angle_beta   90.00
_cell.angle_gamma   90.00
#
_symmetry.space_group_name_H-M   'P 1'
#
loop_
_entity.id
_entity.type
_entity.pdbx_description
1 polymer ?
#
loop_
_entity_poly.entity_id
_entity_poly.type
_entity_poly.pdbx_seq_one_letter_code
_entity_poly.pdbx_strand_id
1 'polypeptide(L)'
;INGMTLDLMGVPCDDVVLVPPHAVLKTSSGKIRRAACSDAYEQGRLGGAARPVWVQLGHVVLAATRPALHRLRRSVSAATFAVYAWIVFWLLAPPTWLAAALLPRPAWVWSTLRVMARLLARLLGVRIHVTGASHAAVDTASVLVANHASYIDGIVLVAALPQPVRFVAKAELLRGFVARIFLSRMGAEFVERFNHEASSADARRLAQITHMQYPLFFFAEGTFTRVPGLRPLHLGAFVAAAESVVPVIPVAIRGTRSILRDGSWFPRRGAIHIAIGEPIDLASLSSETQGDTWRAALALRDRTRSHILRHCGEPDLS
;
A
#
# COMPACT_ATOMS: atom_id res chain seq x y z
N ILE A 1 48.97 2.26 15.06
CA ILE A 1 49.30 1.06 15.82
C ILE A 1 50.40 1.42 16.81
N ASN A 2 51.56 1.94 16.38
CA ASN A 2 52.69 2.28 17.30
C ASN A 2 52.28 3.24 18.44
N GLY A 3 51.43 4.21 18.20
CA GLY A 3 50.88 5.08 19.26
C GLY A 3 50.06 4.32 20.29
N MET A 4 49.20 3.40 19.84
CA MET A 4 48.38 2.58 20.74
C MET A 4 49.21 1.58 21.56
N THR A 5 50.25 1.00 20.97
CA THR A 5 51.17 0.09 21.73
C THR A 5 52.00 0.84 22.75
N LEU A 6 52.46 2.05 22.42
CA LEU A 6 53.14 2.93 23.36
C LEU A 6 52.24 3.30 24.55
N ASP A 7 50.99 3.65 24.29
CA ASP A 7 50.00 4.03 25.31
C ASP A 7 49.59 2.85 26.21
N LEU A 8 49.52 1.64 25.66
CA LEU A 8 49.04 0.45 26.39
C LEU A 8 50.16 -0.36 27.04
N MET A 9 51.32 -0.42 26.43
CA MET A 9 52.42 -1.31 26.84
C MET A 9 53.71 -0.55 27.23
N GLY A 10 53.75 0.78 27.04
CA GLY A 10 54.91 1.62 27.35
C GLY A 10 56.09 1.48 26.38
N VAL A 11 55.97 0.62 25.36
CA VAL A 11 56.96 0.41 24.32
C VAL A 11 56.33 0.34 22.94
N PRO A 12 56.98 0.85 21.88
CA PRO A 12 56.49 0.66 20.52
C PRO A 12 56.63 -0.82 20.11
N CYS A 13 55.82 -1.29 19.16
CA CYS A 13 56.01 -2.62 18.59
C CYS A 13 57.17 -2.62 17.57
N ASP A 14 58.00 -3.68 17.60
CA ASP A 14 59.14 -3.84 16.70
C ASP A 14 58.70 -4.15 15.27
N ASP A 15 57.59 -4.90 15.12
CA ASP A 15 57.04 -5.27 13.82
C ASP A 15 55.52 -5.37 13.85
N VAL A 16 54.83 -5.09 12.72
CA VAL A 16 53.42 -5.21 12.53
C VAL A 16 53.12 -6.04 11.29
N VAL A 17 52.74 -7.28 11.48
CA VAL A 17 52.41 -8.19 10.38
C VAL A 17 50.91 -8.26 10.16
N LEU A 18 50.47 -7.90 8.96
CA LEU A 18 49.08 -8.04 8.55
C LEU A 18 48.84 -9.47 8.06
N VAL A 19 47.93 -10.16 8.71
CA VAL A 19 47.60 -11.56 8.42
C VAL A 19 46.12 -11.69 7.98
N PRO A 20 45.80 -12.68 7.14
CA PRO A 20 44.43 -12.91 6.74
C PRO A 20 43.53 -13.30 7.93
N PRO A 21 42.22 -13.12 7.82
CA PRO A 21 41.27 -13.56 8.85
C PRO A 21 41.50 -15.04 9.22
N HIS A 22 41.42 -15.36 10.52
CA HIS A 22 41.65 -16.69 11.11
C HIS A 22 43.11 -17.17 11.15
N ALA A 23 44.11 -16.39 10.74
CA ALA A 23 45.52 -16.76 10.86
C ALA A 23 46.00 -16.76 12.34
N VAL A 24 45.38 -15.96 13.19
CA VAL A 24 45.68 -15.94 14.63
C VAL A 24 45.08 -17.17 15.30
N LEU A 25 45.96 -18.02 15.84
CA LEU A 25 45.59 -19.27 16.48
C LEU A 25 44.82 -19.04 17.79
N LYS A 26 43.67 -19.65 17.94
CA LYS A 26 42.81 -19.55 19.12
C LYS A 26 42.53 -20.94 19.72
N THR A 27 42.19 -20.96 21.00
CA THR A 27 41.67 -22.16 21.68
C THR A 27 40.18 -22.35 21.32
N SER A 28 39.61 -23.51 21.65
CA SER A 28 38.18 -23.79 21.53
C SER A 28 37.30 -22.78 22.30
N SER A 29 37.85 -22.15 23.34
CA SER A 29 37.18 -21.09 24.10
C SER A 29 37.40 -19.67 23.54
N GLY A 30 38.03 -19.53 22.36
CA GLY A 30 38.28 -18.25 21.69
C GLY A 30 39.49 -17.45 22.19
N LYS A 31 40.24 -17.94 23.18
CA LYS A 31 41.47 -17.27 23.69
C LYS A 31 42.62 -17.42 22.70
N ILE A 32 43.42 -16.35 22.51
CA ILE A 32 44.59 -16.34 21.65
C ILE A 32 45.68 -17.23 22.25
N ARG A 33 46.22 -18.16 21.45
CA ARG A 33 47.35 -19.01 21.80
C ARG A 33 48.67 -18.28 21.50
N ARG A 34 49.11 -17.40 22.42
CA ARG A 34 50.25 -16.48 22.20
C ARG A 34 51.52 -17.21 21.80
N ALA A 35 51.94 -18.26 22.55
CA ALA A 35 53.14 -19.03 22.24
C ALA A 35 53.06 -19.65 20.82
N ALA A 36 51.94 -20.28 20.47
CA ALA A 36 51.80 -20.88 19.14
C ALA A 36 51.77 -19.82 18.01
N CYS A 37 51.27 -18.60 18.29
CA CYS A 37 51.35 -17.49 17.33
C CYS A 37 52.77 -16.95 17.20
N SER A 38 53.53 -16.88 18.31
CA SER A 38 54.98 -16.49 18.30
C SER A 38 55.82 -17.48 17.49
N ASP A 39 55.67 -18.78 17.77
CA ASP A 39 56.36 -19.85 17.03
C ASP A 39 56.05 -19.81 15.52
N ALA A 40 54.75 -19.54 15.18
CA ALA A 40 54.32 -19.43 13.79
C ALA A 40 54.86 -18.16 13.10
N TYR A 41 55.03 -17.06 13.85
CA TYR A 41 55.68 -15.83 13.36
C TYR A 41 57.17 -16.04 13.12
N GLU A 42 57.93 -16.58 14.09
CA GLU A 42 59.36 -16.85 13.99
C GLU A 42 59.67 -17.82 12.82
N GLN A 43 58.78 -18.75 12.55
CA GLN A 43 58.91 -19.69 11.42
C GLN A 43 58.38 -19.14 10.09
N GLY A 44 58.02 -17.86 10.03
CA GLY A 44 57.52 -17.20 8.83
C GLY A 44 56.18 -17.74 8.30
N ARG A 45 55.44 -18.52 9.13
CA ARG A 45 54.18 -19.19 8.74
C ARG A 45 52.94 -18.35 8.99
N LEU A 46 53.07 -17.27 9.75
CA LEU A 46 51.95 -16.34 10.01
C LEU A 46 51.66 -15.41 8.83
N GLY A 47 52.66 -15.12 8.02
CA GLY A 47 52.50 -14.38 6.77
C GLY A 47 52.39 -15.37 5.61
N GLY A 48 51.22 -15.98 5.39
CA GLY A 48 50.99 -16.69 4.13
C GLY A 48 51.27 -15.72 2.98
N ALA A 49 51.94 -16.20 1.89
CA ALA A 49 52.36 -15.40 0.74
C ALA A 49 51.29 -14.37 0.39
N ALA A 50 51.61 -13.08 0.58
CA ALA A 50 50.68 -11.99 0.30
C ALA A 50 50.20 -12.18 -1.15
N ARG A 51 48.92 -12.47 -1.31
CA ARG A 51 48.36 -12.58 -2.66
C ARG A 51 48.73 -11.31 -3.42
N PRO A 52 49.23 -11.41 -4.64
CA PRO A 52 49.61 -10.23 -5.42
C PRO A 52 48.54 -9.16 -5.36
N VAL A 53 48.94 -7.92 -5.16
CA VAL A 53 47.99 -6.76 -4.98
C VAL A 53 46.96 -6.69 -6.10
N TRP A 54 47.34 -7.07 -7.33
CA TRP A 54 46.44 -7.12 -8.48
C TRP A 54 45.35 -8.19 -8.32
N VAL A 55 45.60 -9.33 -7.64
CA VAL A 55 44.57 -10.35 -7.32
C VAL A 55 43.59 -9.83 -6.27
N GLN A 56 44.11 -9.11 -5.27
CA GLN A 56 43.28 -8.47 -4.23
C GLN A 56 42.42 -7.37 -4.85
N LEU A 57 43.00 -6.52 -5.70
CA LEU A 57 42.28 -5.51 -6.49
C LEU A 57 41.23 -6.15 -7.41
N GLY A 58 41.54 -7.24 -8.10
CA GLY A 58 40.62 -8.00 -8.90
C GLY A 58 39.42 -8.50 -8.10
N HIS A 59 39.63 -9.04 -6.91
CA HIS A 59 38.55 -9.45 -6.01
C HIS A 59 37.68 -8.28 -5.54
N VAL A 60 38.28 -7.13 -5.19
CA VAL A 60 37.58 -5.93 -4.77
C VAL A 60 36.73 -5.37 -5.92
N VAL A 61 37.29 -5.29 -7.14
CA VAL A 61 36.54 -4.85 -8.34
C VAL A 61 35.40 -5.81 -8.66
N LEU A 62 35.62 -7.12 -8.65
CA LEU A 62 34.58 -8.12 -8.86
C LEU A 62 33.51 -8.08 -7.76
N ALA A 63 33.90 -7.86 -6.50
CA ALA A 63 32.97 -7.70 -5.41
C ALA A 63 32.12 -6.41 -5.52
N ALA A 64 32.70 -5.33 -6.05
CA ALA A 64 32.01 -4.05 -6.27
C ALA A 64 31.11 -4.06 -7.52
N THR A 65 31.49 -4.75 -8.58
CA THR A 65 30.73 -4.78 -9.84
C THR A 65 29.46 -5.61 -9.75
N ARG A 66 29.46 -6.73 -9.03
CA ARG A 66 28.27 -7.58 -8.85
C ARG A 66 27.05 -6.83 -8.28
N PRO A 67 27.16 -6.09 -7.14
CA PRO A 67 26.05 -5.31 -6.61
C PRO A 67 25.58 -4.19 -7.56
N ALA A 68 26.52 -3.56 -8.27
CA ALA A 68 26.22 -2.52 -9.24
C ALA A 68 25.42 -3.08 -10.43
N LEU A 69 25.82 -4.23 -10.97
CA LEU A 69 25.12 -4.92 -12.05
C LEU A 69 23.73 -5.39 -11.62
N HIS A 70 23.59 -5.92 -10.39
CA HIS A 70 22.29 -6.28 -9.84
C HIS A 70 21.38 -5.07 -9.66
N ARG A 71 21.89 -3.94 -9.20
CA ARG A 71 21.12 -2.68 -9.12
C ARG A 71 20.67 -2.21 -10.48
N LEU A 72 21.58 -2.20 -11.45
CA LEU A 72 21.28 -1.80 -12.83
C LEU A 72 20.19 -2.71 -13.45
N ARG A 73 20.34 -4.03 -13.36
CA ARG A 73 19.32 -4.98 -13.86
C ARG A 73 17.96 -4.77 -13.20
N ARG A 74 17.91 -4.52 -11.89
CA ARG A 74 16.66 -4.21 -11.17
C ARG A 74 16.05 -2.90 -11.66
N SER A 75 16.84 -1.86 -11.83
CA SER A 75 16.37 -0.56 -12.35
C SER A 75 15.85 -0.66 -13.76
N VAL A 76 16.57 -1.34 -14.66
CA VAL A 76 16.14 -1.58 -16.05
C VAL A 76 14.85 -2.40 -16.07
N SER A 77 14.78 -3.51 -15.33
CA SER A 77 13.56 -4.33 -15.25
C SER A 77 12.36 -3.56 -14.71
N ALA A 78 12.57 -2.69 -13.72
CA ALA A 78 11.51 -1.85 -13.15
C ALA A 78 11.06 -0.78 -14.17
N ALA A 79 11.99 -0.15 -14.88
CA ALA A 79 11.67 0.84 -15.91
C ALA A 79 10.91 0.19 -17.08
N THR A 80 11.38 -0.96 -17.57
CA THR A 80 10.69 -1.72 -18.64
C THR A 80 9.27 -2.10 -18.22
N PHE A 81 9.08 -2.54 -16.94
CA PHE A 81 7.75 -2.84 -16.43
C PHE A 81 6.87 -1.58 -16.37
N ALA A 82 7.40 -0.45 -15.93
CA ALA A 82 6.64 0.79 -15.87
C ALA A 82 6.16 1.25 -17.25
N VAL A 83 7.03 1.18 -18.26
CA VAL A 83 6.66 1.49 -19.65
C VAL A 83 5.59 0.51 -20.14
N TYR A 84 5.79 -0.79 -19.93
CA TYR A 84 4.80 -1.81 -20.28
C TYR A 84 3.45 -1.55 -19.64
N ALA A 85 3.44 -1.23 -18.33
CA ALA A 85 2.21 -0.97 -17.59
C ALA A 85 1.45 0.23 -18.14
N TRP A 86 2.16 1.30 -18.53
CA TRP A 86 1.52 2.46 -19.17
C TRP A 86 1.01 2.16 -20.58
N ILE A 87 1.73 1.38 -21.38
CA ILE A 87 1.26 0.94 -22.69
C ILE A 87 -0.05 0.15 -22.53
N VAL A 88 -0.09 -0.84 -21.64
CA VAL A 88 -1.30 -1.64 -21.39
C VAL A 88 -2.46 -0.76 -20.89
N PHE A 89 -2.16 0.15 -19.96
CA PHE A 89 -3.17 1.08 -19.46
C PHE A 89 -3.76 1.95 -20.58
N TRP A 90 -2.93 2.59 -21.38
CA TRP A 90 -3.39 3.47 -22.47
C TRP A 90 -4.05 2.72 -23.63
N LEU A 91 -3.75 1.44 -23.79
CA LEU A 91 -4.45 0.57 -24.74
C LEU A 91 -5.88 0.24 -24.27
N LEU A 92 -6.07 0.05 -22.94
CA LEU A 92 -7.36 -0.35 -22.37
C LEU A 92 -8.23 0.83 -21.94
N ALA A 93 -7.65 1.93 -21.43
CA ALA A 93 -8.41 3.02 -20.84
C ALA A 93 -9.33 3.76 -21.83
N PRO A 94 -8.90 4.16 -23.04
CA PRO A 94 -9.77 4.85 -24.01
C PRO A 94 -10.98 4.01 -24.44
N PRO A 95 -10.85 2.74 -24.88
CA PRO A 95 -12.02 1.95 -25.25
C PRO A 95 -12.93 1.67 -24.05
N THR A 96 -12.35 1.50 -22.84
CA THR A 96 -13.16 1.35 -21.61
C THR A 96 -13.97 2.60 -21.32
N TRP A 97 -13.35 3.78 -21.42
CA TRP A 97 -14.02 5.06 -21.23
C TRP A 97 -15.12 5.27 -22.27
N LEU A 98 -14.84 4.98 -23.54
CA LEU A 98 -15.82 5.09 -24.64
C LEU A 98 -17.00 4.15 -24.40
N ALA A 99 -16.75 2.91 -24.02
CA ALA A 99 -17.81 1.96 -23.67
C ALA A 99 -18.65 2.47 -22.49
N ALA A 100 -18.01 2.99 -21.43
CA ALA A 100 -18.72 3.59 -20.30
C ALA A 100 -19.58 4.78 -20.72
N ALA A 101 -19.11 5.62 -21.65
CA ALA A 101 -19.86 6.77 -22.15
C ALA A 101 -21.06 6.39 -23.02
N LEU A 102 -20.96 5.34 -23.81
CA LEU A 102 -21.97 4.96 -24.83
C LEU A 102 -22.99 3.93 -24.33
N LEU A 103 -22.63 3.06 -23.37
CA LEU A 103 -23.53 2.01 -22.88
C LEU A 103 -24.75 2.61 -22.17
N PRO A 104 -25.98 2.19 -22.52
CA PRO A 104 -27.22 2.83 -22.03
C PRO A 104 -27.55 2.44 -20.58
N ARG A 105 -27.11 1.26 -20.11
CA ARG A 105 -27.50 0.71 -18.80
C ARG A 105 -26.32 0.73 -17.82
N PRO A 106 -26.50 1.29 -16.59
CA PRO A 106 -25.45 1.32 -15.58
C PRO A 106 -24.85 -0.06 -15.25
N ALA A 107 -25.69 -1.10 -15.23
CA ALA A 107 -25.23 -2.48 -15.01
C ALA A 107 -24.24 -2.97 -16.08
N TRP A 108 -24.42 -2.58 -17.34
CA TRP A 108 -23.50 -2.91 -18.42
C TRP A 108 -22.21 -2.11 -18.31
N VAL A 109 -22.29 -0.84 -17.92
CA VAL A 109 -21.11 -0.02 -17.62
C VAL A 109 -20.28 -0.69 -16.54
N TRP A 110 -20.90 -1.07 -15.41
CA TRP A 110 -20.21 -1.75 -14.31
C TRP A 110 -19.56 -3.07 -14.74
N SER A 111 -20.30 -3.90 -15.48
CA SER A 111 -19.76 -5.19 -15.98
C SER A 111 -18.56 -4.99 -16.90
N THR A 112 -18.64 -4.02 -17.80
CA THR A 112 -17.51 -3.68 -18.70
C THR A 112 -16.31 -3.20 -17.92
N LEU A 113 -16.50 -2.26 -16.99
CA LEU A 113 -15.42 -1.75 -16.14
C LEU A 113 -14.75 -2.87 -15.32
N ARG A 114 -15.57 -3.79 -14.77
CA ARG A 114 -15.06 -4.94 -14.03
C ARG A 114 -14.21 -5.87 -14.91
N VAL A 115 -14.69 -6.19 -16.10
CA VAL A 115 -13.95 -7.03 -17.04
C VAL A 115 -12.61 -6.37 -17.42
N MET A 116 -12.64 -5.07 -17.75
CA MET A 116 -11.45 -4.33 -18.15
C MET A 116 -10.46 -4.16 -16.98
N ALA A 117 -10.95 -3.89 -15.77
CA ALA A 117 -10.10 -3.81 -14.58
C ALA A 117 -9.42 -5.15 -14.25
N ARG A 118 -10.15 -6.26 -14.37
CA ARG A 118 -9.60 -7.62 -14.21
C ARG A 118 -8.60 -7.97 -15.31
N LEU A 119 -8.90 -7.59 -16.55
CA LEU A 119 -7.97 -7.78 -17.67
C LEU A 119 -6.69 -6.98 -17.46
N LEU A 120 -6.78 -5.72 -17.05
CA LEU A 120 -5.63 -4.89 -16.70
C LEU A 120 -4.79 -5.54 -15.60
N ALA A 121 -5.40 -5.96 -14.50
CA ALA A 121 -4.71 -6.64 -13.41
C ALA A 121 -4.01 -7.93 -13.89
N ARG A 122 -4.68 -8.72 -14.74
CA ARG A 122 -4.14 -9.96 -15.30
C ARG A 122 -2.94 -9.72 -16.22
N LEU A 123 -3.04 -8.75 -17.14
CA LEU A 123 -1.95 -8.39 -18.06
C LEU A 123 -0.73 -7.85 -17.30
N LEU A 124 -0.95 -7.08 -16.23
CA LEU A 124 0.13 -6.56 -15.38
C LEU A 124 0.66 -7.59 -14.37
N GLY A 125 0.08 -8.79 -14.30
CA GLY A 125 0.45 -9.82 -13.34
C GLY A 125 0.16 -9.42 -11.88
N VAL A 126 -0.77 -8.48 -11.65
CA VAL A 126 -1.21 -8.05 -10.32
C VAL A 126 -2.23 -9.04 -9.78
N ARG A 127 -1.88 -9.72 -8.70
CA ARG A 127 -2.80 -10.62 -7.99
C ARG A 127 -3.64 -9.83 -7.00
N ILE A 128 -4.96 -9.96 -7.10
CA ILE A 128 -5.93 -9.35 -6.18
C ILE A 128 -6.50 -10.47 -5.32
N HIS A 129 -6.19 -10.45 -4.03
CA HIS A 129 -6.71 -11.37 -3.03
C HIS A 129 -7.84 -10.68 -2.26
N VAL A 130 -9.02 -11.29 -2.28
CA VAL A 130 -10.20 -10.74 -1.60
C VAL A 130 -10.62 -11.72 -0.51
N THR A 131 -10.76 -11.24 0.72
CA THR A 131 -11.32 -11.98 1.85
C THR A 131 -12.62 -11.31 2.30
N GLY A 132 -13.61 -12.10 2.74
CA GLY A 132 -14.90 -11.59 3.19
C GLY A 132 -15.80 -11.03 2.07
N ALA A 133 -15.62 -11.48 0.83
CA ALA A 133 -16.42 -10.99 -0.31
C ALA A 133 -17.93 -11.19 -0.11
N SER A 134 -18.35 -12.21 0.64
CA SER A 134 -19.75 -12.47 1.00
C SER A 134 -20.38 -11.34 1.82
N HIS A 135 -19.61 -10.63 2.61
CA HIS A 135 -20.10 -9.52 3.42
C HIS A 135 -20.55 -8.31 2.58
N ALA A 136 -19.99 -8.15 1.37
CA ALA A 136 -20.39 -7.12 0.41
C ALA A 136 -21.39 -7.61 -0.62
N ALA A 137 -21.79 -8.89 -0.60
CA ALA A 137 -22.77 -9.46 -1.52
C ALA A 137 -24.22 -9.39 -0.98
N VAL A 138 -24.49 -8.40 -0.14
CA VAL A 138 -25.81 -8.26 0.55
C VAL A 138 -26.75 -7.44 -0.32
N ASP A 139 -27.93 -7.95 -0.59
CA ASP A 139 -28.99 -7.24 -1.34
C ASP A 139 -29.67 -6.14 -0.50
N THR A 140 -29.09 -5.78 0.64
CA THR A 140 -29.61 -4.75 1.53
C THR A 140 -28.83 -3.45 1.38
N ALA A 141 -29.54 -2.34 1.62
CA ALA A 141 -28.93 -1.02 1.71
C ALA A 141 -27.77 -1.03 2.70
N SER A 142 -26.61 -0.52 2.29
CA SER A 142 -25.41 -0.50 3.12
C SER A 142 -24.43 0.61 2.71
N VAL A 143 -23.54 0.98 3.60
CA VAL A 143 -22.47 1.93 3.34
C VAL A 143 -21.11 1.20 3.47
N LEU A 144 -20.38 1.12 2.38
CA LEU A 144 -19.01 0.58 2.40
C LEU A 144 -18.01 1.70 2.65
N VAL A 145 -17.05 1.47 3.54
CA VAL A 145 -16.03 2.47 3.89
C VAL A 145 -14.65 1.86 3.78
N ALA A 146 -13.76 2.50 2.99
CA ALA A 146 -12.39 2.04 2.80
C ALA A 146 -11.35 3.11 3.14
N ASN A 147 -10.11 2.65 3.39
CA ASN A 147 -8.92 3.49 3.32
C ASN A 147 -8.59 3.83 1.86
N HIS A 148 -7.80 4.90 1.67
CA HIS A 148 -7.39 5.38 0.35
C HIS A 148 -5.87 5.56 0.31
N ALA A 149 -5.21 4.76 -0.50
CA ALA A 149 -3.74 4.67 -0.52
C ALA A 149 -3.12 4.98 -1.89
N SER A 150 -3.93 4.94 -2.98
CA SER A 150 -3.43 5.05 -4.36
C SER A 150 -4.51 5.47 -5.36
N TYR A 151 -4.07 6.03 -6.49
CA TYR A 151 -4.93 6.29 -7.66
C TYR A 151 -5.65 5.05 -8.20
N ILE A 152 -5.07 3.87 -8.01
CA ILE A 152 -5.63 2.61 -8.53
C ILE A 152 -6.68 1.98 -7.63
N ASP A 153 -6.93 2.50 -6.42
CA ASP A 153 -7.86 1.88 -5.47
C ASP A 153 -9.26 1.70 -6.06
N GLY A 154 -9.79 2.70 -6.76
CA GLY A 154 -11.09 2.60 -7.42
C GLY A 154 -11.15 1.51 -8.48
N ILE A 155 -10.09 1.37 -9.30
CA ILE A 155 -9.99 0.33 -10.34
C ILE A 155 -9.96 -1.06 -9.69
N VAL A 156 -9.19 -1.19 -8.61
CA VAL A 156 -9.03 -2.44 -7.87
C VAL A 156 -10.33 -2.86 -7.21
N LEU A 157 -11.07 -1.92 -6.62
CA LEU A 157 -12.38 -2.18 -6.01
C LEU A 157 -13.41 -2.61 -7.06
N VAL A 158 -13.45 -1.95 -8.22
CA VAL A 158 -14.33 -2.38 -9.33
C VAL A 158 -14.01 -3.81 -9.77
N ALA A 159 -12.72 -4.20 -9.80
CA ALA A 159 -12.34 -5.58 -10.14
C ALA A 159 -12.74 -6.59 -9.06
N ALA A 160 -12.73 -6.20 -7.79
CA ALA A 160 -12.84 -7.07 -6.61
C ALA A 160 -14.26 -7.25 -6.10
N LEU A 161 -15.05 -6.16 -6.03
CA LEU A 161 -16.37 -6.17 -5.41
C LEU A 161 -17.34 -7.09 -6.15
N PRO A 162 -18.19 -7.86 -5.44
CA PRO A 162 -19.12 -8.80 -6.05
C PRO A 162 -20.26 -8.11 -6.80
N GLN A 163 -20.66 -6.94 -6.36
CA GLN A 163 -21.79 -6.17 -6.90
C GLN A 163 -21.42 -4.72 -7.21
N PRO A 164 -22.20 -4.01 -8.03
CA PRO A 164 -22.05 -2.58 -8.25
C PRO A 164 -22.17 -1.77 -6.97
N VAL A 165 -21.40 -0.69 -6.87
CA VAL A 165 -21.48 0.29 -5.78
C VAL A 165 -21.52 1.70 -6.37
N ARG A 166 -22.07 2.67 -5.63
CA ARG A 166 -22.04 4.10 -5.94
C ARG A 166 -20.89 4.74 -5.19
N PHE A 167 -19.84 5.10 -5.90
CA PHE A 167 -18.71 5.81 -5.29
C PHE A 167 -19.13 7.24 -4.93
N VAL A 168 -18.77 7.67 -3.72
CA VAL A 168 -18.92 9.06 -3.32
C VAL A 168 -17.61 9.80 -3.61
N ALA A 169 -17.69 10.74 -4.53
CA ALA A 169 -16.57 11.47 -5.10
C ALA A 169 -16.62 12.96 -4.77
N LYS A 170 -15.50 13.65 -4.92
CA LYS A 170 -15.42 15.11 -4.74
C LYS A 170 -16.12 15.83 -5.88
N ALA A 171 -16.90 16.87 -5.56
CA ALA A 171 -17.58 17.70 -6.56
C ALA A 171 -16.61 18.37 -7.54
N GLU A 172 -15.36 18.68 -7.13
CA GLU A 172 -14.35 19.27 -8.01
C GLU A 172 -14.01 18.37 -9.22
N LEU A 173 -14.20 17.07 -9.12
CA LEU A 173 -13.97 16.14 -10.23
C LEU A 173 -14.95 16.36 -11.40
N LEU A 174 -16.09 17.01 -11.15
CA LEU A 174 -17.05 17.40 -12.19
C LEU A 174 -16.49 18.47 -13.15
N ARG A 175 -15.45 19.21 -12.75
CA ARG A 175 -14.79 20.22 -13.61
C ARG A 175 -14.07 19.59 -14.79
N GLY A 176 -13.57 18.35 -14.62
CA GLY A 176 -12.89 17.61 -15.67
C GLY A 176 -13.89 16.87 -16.58
N PHE A 177 -13.91 17.18 -17.88
CA PHE A 177 -14.85 16.58 -18.85
C PHE A 177 -14.81 15.03 -18.83
N VAL A 178 -13.61 14.44 -18.88
CA VAL A 178 -13.40 12.98 -18.89
C VAL A 178 -13.89 12.36 -17.58
N ALA A 179 -13.49 12.92 -16.44
CA ALA A 179 -13.88 12.43 -15.13
C ALA A 179 -15.38 12.58 -14.89
N ARG A 180 -15.97 13.71 -15.28
CA ARG A 180 -17.40 13.97 -15.14
C ARG A 180 -18.23 12.91 -15.86
N ILE A 181 -17.98 12.67 -17.14
CA ILE A 181 -18.73 11.67 -17.92
C ILE A 181 -18.55 10.29 -17.28
N PHE A 182 -17.32 9.89 -17.03
CA PHE A 182 -17.00 8.56 -16.50
C PHE A 182 -17.68 8.29 -15.15
N LEU A 183 -17.50 9.19 -14.19
CA LEU A 183 -18.03 9.03 -12.83
C LEU A 183 -19.57 9.11 -12.83
N SER A 184 -20.18 10.02 -13.61
CA SER A 184 -21.63 10.11 -13.72
C SER A 184 -22.22 8.82 -14.33
N ARG A 185 -21.55 8.23 -15.32
CA ARG A 185 -21.99 6.97 -15.95
C ARG A 185 -21.83 5.76 -15.05
N MET A 186 -20.85 5.80 -14.12
CA MET A 186 -20.72 4.81 -13.04
C MET A 186 -21.80 4.95 -11.96
N GLY A 187 -22.59 6.01 -11.97
CA GLY A 187 -23.55 6.33 -10.91
C GLY A 187 -22.87 6.87 -9.65
N ALA A 188 -21.73 7.55 -9.78
CA ALA A 188 -21.07 8.17 -8.63
C ALA A 188 -21.88 9.34 -8.10
N GLU A 189 -21.88 9.48 -6.76
CA GLU A 189 -22.48 10.61 -6.04
C GLU A 189 -21.39 11.64 -5.74
N PHE A 190 -21.75 12.93 -5.82
CA PHE A 190 -20.78 14.02 -5.64
C PHE A 190 -21.08 14.82 -4.38
N VAL A 191 -20.06 15.11 -3.60
CA VAL A 191 -20.16 15.83 -2.32
C VAL A 191 -19.18 17.01 -2.26
N GLU A 192 -19.63 18.10 -1.64
CA GLU A 192 -18.77 19.22 -1.29
C GLU A 192 -18.17 19.03 0.10
N ARG A 193 -16.85 19.22 0.24
CA ARG A 193 -16.13 18.93 1.49
C ARG A 193 -15.71 20.17 2.29
N PHE A 194 -15.71 21.31 1.65
CA PHE A 194 -15.17 22.55 2.24
C PHE A 194 -16.22 23.48 2.85
N ASN A 195 -17.50 23.17 2.66
CA ASN A 195 -18.60 23.91 3.26
C ASN A 195 -19.33 23.05 4.28
N HIS A 196 -19.29 23.43 5.57
CA HIS A 196 -19.95 22.67 6.65
C HIS A 196 -21.46 22.54 6.47
N GLU A 197 -22.13 23.59 5.97
CA GLU A 197 -23.57 23.56 5.69
C GLU A 197 -23.89 22.63 4.52
N ALA A 198 -23.13 22.70 3.44
CA ALA A 198 -23.26 21.79 2.30
C ALA A 198 -22.94 20.36 2.69
N SER A 199 -21.94 20.13 3.55
CA SER A 199 -21.57 18.80 4.04
C SER A 199 -22.68 18.12 4.84
N SER A 200 -23.44 18.86 5.66
CA SER A 200 -24.57 18.32 6.42
C SER A 200 -25.79 18.04 5.50
N ALA A 201 -26.03 18.91 4.51
CA ALA A 201 -27.06 18.70 3.50
C ALA A 201 -26.72 17.51 2.60
N ASP A 202 -25.45 17.35 2.21
CA ASP A 202 -24.96 16.21 1.44
C ASP A 202 -25.11 14.90 2.22
N ALA A 203 -24.82 14.87 3.53
CA ALA A 203 -25.01 13.67 4.35
C ALA A 203 -26.50 13.24 4.37
N ARG A 204 -27.41 14.18 4.56
CA ARG A 204 -28.87 13.90 4.51
C ARG A 204 -29.33 13.45 3.12
N ARG A 205 -28.84 14.08 2.05
CA ARG A 205 -29.12 13.65 0.67
C ARG A 205 -28.61 12.22 0.43
N LEU A 206 -27.39 11.92 0.88
CA LEU A 206 -26.82 10.57 0.78
C LEU A 206 -27.62 9.56 1.60
N ALA A 207 -28.10 9.94 2.79
CA ALA A 207 -28.97 9.11 3.59
C ALA A 207 -30.25 8.72 2.84
N GLN A 208 -30.89 9.66 2.12
CA GLN A 208 -32.08 9.38 1.32
C GLN A 208 -31.81 8.40 0.18
N ILE A 209 -30.66 8.49 -0.49
CA ILE A 209 -30.30 7.61 -1.59
C ILE A 209 -29.67 6.28 -1.17
N THR A 210 -29.34 6.12 0.11
CA THR A 210 -28.72 4.87 0.62
C THR A 210 -29.65 3.66 0.43
N HIS A 211 -30.97 3.86 0.45
CA HIS A 211 -31.97 2.82 0.20
C HIS A 211 -32.21 2.52 -1.28
N MET A 212 -31.45 3.14 -2.19
CA MET A 212 -31.53 2.84 -3.62
C MET A 212 -30.82 1.52 -3.95
N GLN A 213 -30.94 1.12 -5.23
CA GLN A 213 -30.52 -0.18 -5.78
C GLN A 213 -29.08 -0.63 -5.46
N TYR A 214 -28.13 0.32 -5.20
CA TYR A 214 -26.72 -0.02 -4.98
C TYR A 214 -26.17 0.64 -3.72
N PRO A 215 -25.29 -0.06 -2.97
CA PRO A 215 -24.63 0.49 -1.79
C PRO A 215 -23.78 1.72 -2.10
N LEU A 216 -23.67 2.64 -1.13
CA LEU A 216 -22.72 3.75 -1.21
C LEU A 216 -21.30 3.30 -0.82
N PHE A 217 -20.29 3.80 -1.51
CA PHE A 217 -18.90 3.51 -1.24
C PHE A 217 -18.09 4.78 -0.96
N PHE A 218 -17.49 4.85 0.21
CA PHE A 218 -16.70 6.00 0.65
C PHE A 218 -15.22 5.66 0.84
N PHE A 219 -14.37 6.55 0.35
CA PHE A 219 -13.00 6.67 0.85
C PHE A 219 -13.01 7.69 1.98
N ALA A 220 -13.18 7.23 3.22
CA ALA A 220 -13.46 8.12 4.35
C ALA A 220 -12.28 9.01 4.78
N GLU A 221 -11.04 8.71 4.36
CA GLU A 221 -9.89 9.60 4.51
C GLU A 221 -9.97 10.87 3.65
N GLY A 222 -10.86 10.85 2.67
CA GLY A 222 -11.10 11.98 1.80
C GLY A 222 -10.02 12.24 0.75
N THR A 223 -8.78 11.90 0.99
CA THR A 223 -7.65 11.98 0.07
C THR A 223 -6.57 11.01 0.52
N PHE A 224 -5.67 10.65 -0.37
CA PHE A 224 -4.48 9.87 -0.05
C PHE A 224 -3.23 10.73 -0.19
N THR A 225 -2.15 10.30 0.43
CA THR A 225 -0.88 11.00 0.45
C THR A 225 0.27 10.06 0.14
N ARG A 226 1.42 10.64 -0.20
CA ARG A 226 2.65 9.88 -0.44
C ARG A 226 3.18 9.18 0.81
N VAL A 227 2.96 9.77 1.98
CA VAL A 227 3.39 9.23 3.26
C VAL A 227 2.48 8.07 3.67
N PRO A 228 3.03 6.91 4.07
CA PRO A 228 2.23 5.80 4.58
C PRO A 228 1.52 6.18 5.87
N GLY A 229 0.31 5.69 6.04
CA GLY A 229 -0.48 5.81 7.26
C GLY A 229 -1.95 6.00 7.00
N LEU A 230 -2.78 5.44 7.88
CA LEU A 230 -4.22 5.64 7.89
C LEU A 230 -4.55 6.97 8.54
N ARG A 231 -5.11 7.88 7.78
CA ARG A 231 -5.54 9.21 8.24
C ARG A 231 -6.83 9.14 9.05
N PRO A 232 -7.20 10.21 9.77
CA PRO A 232 -8.51 10.29 10.40
C PRO A 232 -9.63 10.08 9.38
N LEU A 233 -10.66 9.32 9.77
CA LEU A 233 -11.82 9.08 8.93
C LEU A 233 -12.86 10.19 9.13
N HIS A 234 -13.29 10.81 8.04
CA HIS A 234 -14.35 11.82 8.06
C HIS A 234 -15.70 11.20 8.39
N LEU A 235 -16.52 11.92 9.16
CA LEU A 235 -17.78 11.42 9.70
C LEU A 235 -18.91 11.29 8.68
N GLY A 236 -18.85 11.95 7.52
CA GLY A 236 -19.97 12.03 6.56
C GLY A 236 -20.56 10.66 6.15
N ALA A 237 -19.71 9.65 5.94
CA ALA A 237 -20.17 8.30 5.64
C ALA A 237 -20.96 7.65 6.79
N PHE A 238 -20.48 7.87 8.02
CA PHE A 238 -21.04 7.28 9.22
C PHE A 238 -22.33 7.97 9.68
N VAL A 239 -22.41 9.28 9.49
CA VAL A 239 -23.64 10.06 9.70
C VAL A 239 -24.73 9.62 8.71
N ALA A 240 -24.38 9.50 7.41
CA ALA A 240 -25.31 9.01 6.39
C ALA A 240 -25.83 7.59 6.72
N ALA A 241 -24.95 6.71 7.20
CA ALA A 241 -25.34 5.35 7.63
C ALA A 241 -26.24 5.37 8.87
N ALA A 242 -25.92 6.19 9.87
CA ALA A 242 -26.68 6.29 11.10
C ALA A 242 -28.08 6.91 10.87
N GLU A 243 -28.18 7.96 10.06
CA GLU A 243 -29.46 8.58 9.70
C GLU A 243 -30.37 7.64 8.88
N SER A 244 -29.76 6.80 8.01
CA SER A 244 -30.51 5.82 7.21
C SER A 244 -30.78 4.51 7.90
N VAL A 245 -30.21 4.30 9.11
CA VAL A 245 -30.30 3.03 9.87
C VAL A 245 -29.82 1.84 9.04
N VAL A 246 -28.71 2.01 8.31
CA VAL A 246 -28.10 0.95 7.49
C VAL A 246 -26.73 0.53 8.01
N PRO A 247 -26.30 -0.72 7.79
CA PRO A 247 -25.00 -1.20 8.24
C PRO A 247 -23.83 -0.53 7.52
N VAL A 248 -22.71 -0.40 8.21
CA VAL A 248 -21.42 -0.01 7.64
C VAL A 248 -20.55 -1.25 7.44
N ILE A 249 -20.07 -1.44 6.22
CA ILE A 249 -19.17 -2.53 5.85
C ILE A 249 -17.74 -1.98 5.70
N PRO A 250 -16.81 -2.31 6.62
CA PRO A 250 -15.44 -1.85 6.52
C PRO A 250 -14.68 -2.61 5.45
N VAL A 251 -13.87 -1.90 4.65
CA VAL A 251 -13.04 -2.46 3.58
C VAL A 251 -11.61 -1.98 3.77
N ALA A 252 -10.68 -2.89 3.98
CA ALA A 252 -9.27 -2.56 4.05
C ALA A 252 -8.56 -2.90 2.75
N ILE A 253 -7.83 -1.94 2.18
CA ILE A 253 -7.03 -2.08 0.97
C ILE A 253 -5.56 -2.03 1.35
N ARG A 254 -4.79 -3.03 0.91
CA ARG A 254 -3.36 -3.13 1.14
C ARG A 254 -2.63 -3.43 -0.16
N GLY A 255 -1.45 -2.78 -0.37
CA GLY A 255 -0.55 -3.08 -1.49
C GLY A 255 -0.65 -2.10 -2.66
N THR A 256 -1.75 -1.38 -2.84
CA THR A 256 -1.95 -0.43 -3.94
C THR A 256 -0.94 0.72 -3.92
N ARG A 257 -0.59 1.26 -2.74
CA ARG A 257 0.47 2.25 -2.54
C ARG A 257 1.84 1.75 -3.03
N SER A 258 2.13 0.47 -2.83
CA SER A 258 3.40 -0.12 -3.28
C SER A 258 3.46 -0.25 -4.80
N ILE A 259 2.31 -0.44 -5.47
CA ILE A 259 2.19 -0.53 -6.92
C ILE A 259 2.27 0.86 -7.56
N LEU A 260 1.44 1.80 -7.12
CA LEU A 260 1.45 3.18 -7.64
C LEU A 260 1.27 4.17 -6.50
N ARG A 261 2.37 4.81 -6.08
CA ARG A 261 2.42 5.79 -4.99
C ARG A 261 1.94 7.16 -5.48
N ASP A 262 1.36 7.94 -4.58
CA ASP A 262 1.03 9.33 -4.82
C ASP A 262 2.24 10.15 -5.31
N GLY A 263 2.01 11.01 -6.29
CA GLY A 263 3.05 11.81 -6.94
C GLY A 263 4.07 11.00 -7.75
N SER A 264 3.83 9.71 -8.00
CA SER A 264 4.70 8.85 -8.80
C SER A 264 3.98 8.34 -10.04
N TRP A 265 4.63 8.48 -11.20
CA TRP A 265 4.20 7.88 -12.47
C TRP A 265 4.93 6.56 -12.77
N PHE A 266 5.52 5.95 -11.75
CA PHE A 266 6.34 4.74 -11.88
C PHE A 266 5.66 3.53 -11.23
N PRO A 267 4.78 2.80 -11.95
CA PRO A 267 4.13 1.61 -11.42
C PRO A 267 5.14 0.48 -11.20
N ARG A 268 4.89 -0.29 -10.16
CA ARG A 268 5.72 -1.43 -9.74
C ARG A 268 4.89 -2.72 -9.69
N ARG A 269 5.58 -3.86 -9.78
CA ARG A 269 4.93 -5.15 -9.53
C ARG A 269 4.54 -5.28 -8.06
N GLY A 270 3.40 -5.93 -7.81
CA GLY A 270 2.93 -6.15 -6.46
C GLY A 270 1.71 -7.04 -6.41
N ALA A 271 1.28 -7.37 -5.20
CA ALA A 271 0.01 -8.01 -4.93
C ALA A 271 -0.87 -7.07 -4.10
N ILE A 272 -2.18 -7.23 -4.24
CA ILE A 272 -3.18 -6.42 -3.56
C ILE A 272 -4.01 -7.35 -2.70
N HIS A 273 -4.27 -6.92 -1.47
CA HIS A 273 -5.14 -7.61 -0.54
C HIS A 273 -6.30 -6.68 -0.17
N ILE A 274 -7.51 -7.19 -0.28
CA ILE A 274 -8.74 -6.51 0.12
C ILE A 274 -9.40 -7.36 1.17
N ALA A 275 -9.57 -6.81 2.37
CA ALA A 275 -10.28 -7.45 3.46
C ALA A 275 -11.61 -6.71 3.69
N ILE A 276 -12.71 -7.40 3.41
CA ILE A 276 -14.07 -6.91 3.63
C ILE A 276 -14.55 -7.46 4.96
N GLY A 277 -14.82 -6.58 5.91
CA GLY A 277 -15.29 -6.96 7.25
C GLY A 277 -16.77 -7.26 7.29
N GLU A 278 -17.20 -7.81 8.41
CA GLU A 278 -18.62 -8.02 8.69
C GLU A 278 -19.36 -6.69 8.75
N PRO A 279 -20.64 -6.65 8.32
CA PRO A 279 -21.49 -5.48 8.51
C PRO A 279 -21.56 -5.07 9.98
N ILE A 280 -21.38 -3.80 10.25
CA ILE A 280 -21.50 -3.21 11.58
C ILE A 280 -22.88 -2.57 11.66
N ASP A 281 -23.83 -3.26 12.30
CA ASP A 281 -25.18 -2.77 12.48
C ASP A 281 -25.27 -1.83 13.68
N LEU A 282 -26.14 -0.83 13.61
CA LEU A 282 -26.45 0.07 14.71
C LEU A 282 -26.99 -0.68 15.94
N ALA A 283 -27.75 -1.74 15.74
CA ALA A 283 -28.27 -2.60 16.80
C ALA A 283 -27.14 -3.31 17.60
N SER A 284 -25.98 -3.52 16.97
CA SER A 284 -24.80 -4.11 17.62
C SER A 284 -23.99 -3.12 18.45
N LEU A 285 -24.34 -1.84 18.40
CA LEU A 285 -23.72 -0.80 19.20
C LEU A 285 -24.35 -0.78 20.59
N SER A 286 -23.54 -0.42 21.60
CA SER A 286 -24.00 -0.40 22.99
C SER A 286 -25.24 0.49 23.20
N SER A 287 -26.01 0.21 24.26
CA SER A 287 -27.18 0.98 24.63
C SER A 287 -26.94 2.49 24.82
N GLU A 288 -25.70 2.89 25.07
CA GLU A 288 -25.27 4.30 25.21
C GLU A 288 -25.40 5.12 23.92
N THR A 289 -25.49 4.46 22.74
CA THR A 289 -25.65 5.14 21.45
C THR A 289 -27.10 5.21 20.98
N GLN A 290 -28.01 4.53 21.64
CA GLN A 290 -29.41 4.46 21.24
C GLN A 290 -30.08 5.85 21.30
N GLY A 291 -30.59 6.29 20.18
CA GLY A 291 -31.31 7.57 20.02
C GLY A 291 -30.43 8.78 19.69
N ASP A 292 -29.10 8.67 19.76
CA ASP A 292 -28.17 9.73 19.36
C ASP A 292 -27.41 9.36 18.08
N THR A 293 -27.85 9.90 16.96
CA THR A 293 -27.23 9.68 15.62
C THR A 293 -25.75 10.05 15.61
N TRP A 294 -25.34 11.09 16.33
CA TRP A 294 -23.96 11.54 16.36
C TRP A 294 -23.05 10.55 17.10
N ARG A 295 -23.49 10.07 18.28
CA ARG A 295 -22.77 9.04 19.02
C ARG A 295 -22.69 7.73 18.25
N ALA A 296 -23.78 7.35 17.56
CA ALA A 296 -23.80 6.20 16.70
C ALA A 296 -22.80 6.32 15.54
N ALA A 297 -22.72 7.46 14.88
CA ALA A 297 -21.75 7.73 13.82
C ALA A 297 -20.29 7.64 14.33
N LEU A 298 -20.01 8.14 15.53
CA LEU A 298 -18.68 8.02 16.15
C LEU A 298 -18.32 6.55 16.43
N ALA A 299 -19.25 5.78 17.01
CA ALA A 299 -19.02 4.36 17.30
C ALA A 299 -18.83 3.53 16.02
N LEU A 300 -19.61 3.79 14.97
CA LEU A 300 -19.43 3.18 13.64
C LEU A 300 -18.05 3.49 13.04
N ARG A 301 -17.63 4.76 13.13
CA ARG A 301 -16.30 5.20 12.67
C ARG A 301 -15.19 4.43 13.38
N ASP A 302 -15.24 4.34 14.70
CA ASP A 302 -14.18 3.76 15.51
C ASP A 302 -14.06 2.25 15.30
N ARG A 303 -15.18 1.53 15.18
CA ARG A 303 -15.20 0.11 14.82
C ARG A 303 -14.67 -0.11 13.39
N THR A 304 -15.12 0.71 12.45
CA THR A 304 -14.64 0.66 11.03
C THR A 304 -13.14 0.92 10.97
N ARG A 305 -12.66 1.97 11.67
CA ARG A 305 -11.23 2.28 11.74
C ARG A 305 -10.41 1.13 12.30
N SER A 306 -10.88 0.53 13.38
CA SER A 306 -10.21 -0.62 14.02
C SER A 306 -10.08 -1.82 13.08
N HIS A 307 -11.09 -2.09 12.23
CA HIS A 307 -11.01 -3.12 11.21
C HIS A 307 -10.00 -2.75 10.13
N ILE A 308 -10.05 -1.54 9.60
CA ILE A 308 -9.15 -1.07 8.53
C ILE A 308 -7.69 -1.13 9.01
N LEU A 309 -7.37 -0.63 10.21
CA LEU A 309 -6.01 -0.64 10.77
C LEU A 309 -5.43 -2.05 10.88
N ARG A 310 -6.23 -3.03 11.28
CA ARG A 310 -5.77 -4.42 11.40
C ARG A 310 -5.38 -5.05 10.07
N HIS A 311 -5.92 -4.58 8.94
CA HIS A 311 -5.77 -5.24 7.64
C HIS A 311 -5.08 -4.40 6.57
N CYS A 312 -5.05 -3.05 6.67
CA CYS A 312 -4.46 -2.19 5.65
C CYS A 312 -2.92 -2.22 5.63
N GLY A 313 -2.28 -2.60 6.75
CA GLY A 313 -0.82 -2.63 6.88
C GLY A 313 -0.16 -1.26 6.86
N GLU A 314 -0.91 -0.22 7.20
CA GLU A 314 -0.45 1.17 7.32
C GLU A 314 -0.43 1.56 8.82
N PRO A 315 0.51 2.42 9.26
CA PRO A 315 0.51 2.94 10.63
C PRO A 315 -0.70 3.84 10.90
N ASP A 316 -1.08 3.98 12.16
CA ASP A 316 -2.12 4.90 12.60
C ASP A 316 -1.57 6.34 12.65
N LEU A 317 -2.29 7.29 12.04
CA LEU A 317 -1.95 8.71 12.01
C LEU A 317 -3.01 9.59 12.71
N SER A 318 -3.91 8.98 13.51
CA SER A 318 -4.91 9.74 14.31
C SER A 318 -4.33 10.35 15.56
#